data_499a3b0f4b010ea954333893011ea48c
#
_entry.id   499a3b0f4b010ea954333893011ea48c
#
_cell.length_a   1.000
_cell.length_b   1.000
_cell.length_c   1.000
_cell.angle_alpha   90.00
_cell.angle_beta   90.00
_cell.angle_gamma   90.00
#
_symmetry.space_group_name_H-M   'P 1'
#
loop_
_entity.id
_entity.type
_entity.pdbx_description
1 polymer ?
#
loop_
_entity_poly.entity_id
_entity_poly.type
_entity_poly.pdbx_seq_one_letter_code
_entity_poly.pdbx_strand_id
1 'polypeptide(L)'
;MVYCINHDKPLVACHDSRETARIISEKGGLVMDKYVLERDGQLDFYKTFLPRVDPQLNIDEIISDSNDGVINGNLLEFKLHVTDLNSVLFQCIKYLSALRVKGKPVPANILIIDVNAACVWLYRSAPYLADIEKPYFGGASKDNGGFIGGDAERVLHYEKQLDAEGIVALLKENSFTKIHIDENCIVGWATSFYKAVPTARKEDFLGDDTGKHKTIGEIRKPVHFAQYIYPYEGQTNIKFNYLMDKLNDTLQKKNLGAFYTHHLYAEKSIELVRAAIARVPAGNANIILDRCAGTGNLEAGLTDDELTHCIVSTVEYYEYKVLQELLGAKVRHIIPPVETAETFNAGLVTGADALSREYIENSVIKQYLDNPQCTVILFESPHYAETTSVEHQRHAVGKKSSTWKNSYVVSEMKKEVKGTATNDLGNAFIWSAFKYYLRQPTDSYIVYSPVKYWKAQHLINKEY
;
A
#
# COMPACT_ATOMS: atom_id res chain seq x y z
N MET A 1 7.37 -11.19 3.79
CA MET A 1 7.83 -12.57 3.52
C MET A 1 6.62 -13.46 3.62
N VAL A 2 6.08 -13.92 2.50
CA VAL A 2 4.93 -14.83 2.46
C VAL A 2 5.50 -16.23 2.39
N TYR A 3 5.34 -17.00 3.44
CA TYR A 3 5.68 -18.42 3.42
C TYR A 3 4.52 -19.20 2.79
N CYS A 4 4.75 -19.78 1.60
CA CYS A 4 3.94 -20.88 1.11
C CYS A 4 4.39 -22.15 1.82
N ILE A 5 3.57 -22.66 2.73
CA ILE A 5 3.75 -24.02 3.29
C ILE A 5 3.12 -24.98 2.29
N ASN A 6 3.95 -25.68 1.54
CA ASN A 6 3.54 -26.85 0.76
C ASN A 6 3.65 -28.06 1.69
N HIS A 7 2.52 -28.57 2.16
CA HIS A 7 2.43 -29.89 2.80
C HIS A 7 2.51 -30.95 1.70
N ASP A 8 3.69 -31.56 1.56
CA ASP A 8 3.89 -32.98 1.20
C ASP A 8 5.32 -33.17 0.68
N LYS A 9 6.28 -33.28 1.60
CA LYS A 9 7.48 -34.10 1.44
C LYS A 9 8.15 -34.32 2.81
N PRO A 10 8.65 -35.56 3.11
CA PRO A 10 9.24 -35.87 4.41
C PRO A 10 10.57 -35.13 4.61
N LEU A 11 10.80 -34.68 5.84
CA LEU A 11 12.07 -34.14 6.31
C LEU A 11 13.20 -35.16 6.08
N VAL A 12 14.01 -34.92 5.07
CA VAL A 12 15.34 -35.53 4.97
C VAL A 12 16.29 -34.58 5.69
N ALA A 13 16.87 -35.08 6.76
CA ALA A 13 17.95 -34.39 7.45
C ALA A 13 19.11 -34.17 6.47
N CYS A 14 19.36 -32.94 6.06
CA CYS A 14 20.57 -32.58 5.34
C CYS A 14 21.72 -32.54 6.35
N HIS A 15 22.56 -33.55 6.27
CA HIS A 15 23.90 -33.53 6.79
C HIS A 15 24.69 -32.38 6.14
N ASP A 16 25.43 -31.69 7.01
CA ASP A 16 26.47 -30.71 6.74
C ASP A 16 27.25 -31.01 5.43
N SER A 17 27.00 -30.25 4.39
CA SER A 17 27.87 -30.18 3.21
C SER A 17 28.14 -28.72 2.89
N ARG A 18 29.29 -28.24 3.42
CA ARG A 18 29.95 -27.02 2.96
C ARG A 18 30.38 -27.19 1.51
N GLU A 19 29.48 -26.94 0.58
CA GLU A 19 29.85 -26.72 -0.81
C GLU A 19 30.24 -25.26 -0.99
N THR A 20 31.55 -25.03 -0.95
CA THR A 20 32.19 -23.76 -1.27
C THR A 20 32.01 -23.43 -2.75
N ALA A 21 31.24 -22.38 -3.06
CA ALA A 21 31.20 -21.83 -4.41
C ALA A 21 32.58 -21.24 -4.75
N ARG A 22 33.25 -21.78 -5.80
CA ARG A 22 34.54 -21.32 -6.27
C ARG A 22 34.38 -20.39 -7.45
N ILE A 23 34.73 -19.12 -7.29
CA ILE A 23 34.86 -18.19 -8.41
C ILE A 23 36.30 -18.20 -8.86
N ILE A 24 36.52 -18.55 -10.13
CA ILE A 24 37.86 -18.54 -10.76
C ILE A 24 38.06 -17.11 -11.32
N SER A 25 39.00 -16.37 -10.73
CA SER A 25 39.47 -15.11 -11.28
C SER A 25 40.50 -15.41 -12.40
N GLU A 26 40.50 -14.66 -13.51
CA GLU A 26 41.45 -14.79 -14.64
C GLU A 26 42.93 -14.56 -14.27
N LYS A 27 43.25 -14.32 -13.02
CA LYS A 27 44.64 -14.19 -12.50
C LYS A 27 45.00 -15.28 -11.47
N GLY A 28 44.49 -16.49 -11.62
CA GLY A 28 45.13 -17.69 -11.05
C GLY A 28 45.14 -17.82 -9.51
N GLY A 29 44.35 -17.07 -8.76
CA GLY A 29 44.17 -17.23 -7.30
C GLY A 29 42.71 -17.55 -6.96
N LEU A 30 42.48 -18.60 -6.16
CA LEU A 30 41.19 -18.90 -5.55
C LEU A 30 40.92 -17.85 -4.46
N VAL A 31 40.06 -16.90 -4.75
CA VAL A 31 39.52 -16.01 -3.70
C VAL A 31 38.30 -16.71 -3.09
N MET A 32 38.41 -17.13 -1.84
CA MET A 32 37.27 -17.66 -1.08
C MET A 32 36.48 -16.48 -0.51
N ASP A 33 35.18 -16.45 -0.79
CA ASP A 33 34.28 -15.49 -0.18
C ASP A 33 34.29 -15.63 1.32
N LYS A 34 34.38 -14.50 2.04
CA LYS A 34 34.35 -14.46 3.51
C LYS A 34 32.97 -14.90 4.03
N TYR A 35 31.91 -14.52 3.33
CA TYR A 35 30.52 -14.84 3.66
C TYR A 35 29.84 -15.60 2.52
N VAL A 36 29.06 -16.63 2.90
CA VAL A 36 28.21 -17.40 1.98
C VAL A 36 26.77 -16.91 2.04
N LEU A 37 26.35 -16.36 3.17
CA LEU A 37 25.04 -15.76 3.39
C LEU A 37 25.18 -14.25 3.60
N GLU A 38 24.38 -13.47 2.90
CA GLU A 38 24.32 -12.01 3.03
C GLU A 38 24.06 -11.58 4.48
N ARG A 39 23.20 -12.32 5.18
CA ARG A 39 22.86 -12.09 6.57
C ARG A 39 24.05 -12.16 7.52
N ASP A 40 24.98 -13.06 7.26
CA ASP A 40 26.18 -13.20 8.13
C ASP A 40 27.08 -11.97 7.98
N GLY A 41 27.29 -11.50 6.76
CA GLY A 41 28.03 -10.27 6.49
C GLY A 41 27.36 -9.03 7.07
N GLN A 42 26.04 -8.93 6.93
CA GLN A 42 25.22 -7.86 7.53
C GLN A 42 25.38 -7.82 9.06
N LEU A 43 25.28 -8.98 9.73
CA LEU A 43 25.42 -9.07 11.18
C LEU A 43 26.83 -8.70 11.64
N ASP A 44 27.87 -9.12 10.91
CA ASP A 44 29.27 -8.78 11.22
C ASP A 44 29.52 -7.27 11.06
N PHE A 45 28.97 -6.65 9.99
CA PHE A 45 29.00 -5.21 9.81
C PHE A 45 28.34 -4.48 10.97
N TYR A 46 27.13 -4.88 11.35
CA TYR A 46 26.42 -4.26 12.46
C TYR A 46 27.16 -4.42 13.80
N LYS A 47 27.66 -5.60 14.11
CA LYS A 47 28.48 -5.82 15.30
C LYS A 47 29.73 -4.96 15.35
N THR A 48 30.31 -4.67 14.18
CA THR A 48 31.53 -3.85 14.07
C THR A 48 31.24 -2.36 14.21
N PHE A 49 30.16 -1.87 13.62
CA PHE A 49 29.91 -0.43 13.49
C PHE A 49 28.92 0.12 14.51
N LEU A 50 27.83 -0.59 14.85
CA LEU A 50 26.80 -0.06 15.74
C LEU A 50 27.31 0.35 17.12
N PRO A 51 28.17 -0.42 17.82
CA PRO A 51 28.65 -0.01 19.11
C PRO A 51 29.50 1.28 19.09
N ARG A 52 30.04 1.61 17.89
CA ARG A 52 30.84 2.84 17.71
C ARG A 52 29.92 4.05 17.34
N VAL A 53 28.70 3.79 16.87
CA VAL A 53 27.69 4.81 16.59
C VAL A 53 26.91 5.14 17.86
N ASP A 54 26.25 4.17 18.42
CA ASP A 54 25.54 4.22 19.71
C ASP A 54 25.48 2.81 20.31
N PRO A 55 26.03 2.58 21.49
CA PRO A 55 26.01 1.28 22.17
C PRO A 55 24.61 0.76 22.54
N GLN A 56 23.59 1.62 22.50
CA GLN A 56 22.21 1.25 22.84
C GLN A 56 21.40 0.79 21.62
N LEU A 57 21.93 0.95 20.40
CA LEU A 57 21.24 0.51 19.20
C LEU A 57 21.07 -1.00 19.14
N ASN A 58 19.84 -1.44 18.93
CA ASN A 58 19.50 -2.86 18.76
C ASN A 58 19.32 -3.19 17.28
N ILE A 59 19.97 -4.25 16.80
CA ILE A 59 19.90 -4.72 15.42
C ILE A 59 18.44 -5.03 15.02
N ASP A 60 17.65 -5.62 15.91
CA ASP A 60 16.25 -6.00 15.64
C ASP A 60 15.32 -4.79 15.47
N GLU A 61 15.69 -3.62 16.00
CA GLU A 61 14.96 -2.36 15.82
C GLU A 61 15.34 -1.66 14.52
N ILE A 62 16.56 -1.90 14.02
CA ILE A 62 17.07 -1.29 12.80
C ILE A 62 16.51 -1.97 11.56
N ILE A 63 16.43 -3.30 11.59
CA ILE A 63 15.92 -4.12 10.49
C ILE A 63 14.39 -4.13 10.54
N SER A 64 13.78 -3.15 9.90
CA SER A 64 12.33 -3.00 9.84
C SER A 64 11.86 -2.68 8.41
N ASP A 65 10.55 -2.82 8.16
CA ASP A 65 9.90 -2.36 6.95
C ASP A 65 10.42 -2.96 5.62
N SER A 66 10.90 -4.21 5.65
CA SER A 66 11.37 -4.93 4.45
C SER A 66 12.63 -4.34 3.79
N ASN A 67 13.43 -3.57 4.51
CA ASN A 67 14.77 -3.14 4.13
C ASN A 67 15.81 -3.70 5.11
N ASP A 68 17.08 -3.64 4.73
CA ASP A 68 18.18 -4.16 5.56
C ASP A 68 18.48 -3.29 6.77
N GLY A 69 18.07 -2.03 6.77
CA GLY A 69 18.11 -1.16 7.93
C GLY A 69 18.12 0.33 7.61
N VAL A 70 17.60 1.10 8.57
CA VAL A 70 17.71 2.56 8.58
C VAL A 70 18.32 2.99 9.92
N ILE A 71 19.43 3.71 9.84
CA ILE A 71 20.15 4.21 11.03
C ILE A 71 20.31 5.72 10.88
N ASN A 72 19.69 6.49 11.79
CA ASN A 72 19.67 7.94 11.71
C ASN A 72 19.19 8.39 10.31
N GLY A 73 19.91 9.15 9.59
CA GLY A 73 19.58 9.56 8.22
C GLY A 73 20.18 8.69 7.12
N ASN A 74 20.46 7.41 7.37
CA ASN A 74 21.12 6.49 6.46
C ASN A 74 20.28 5.25 6.19
N LEU A 75 19.97 4.97 4.92
CA LEU A 75 19.43 3.69 4.45
C LEU A 75 20.62 2.77 4.12
N LEU A 76 20.60 1.56 4.66
CA LEU A 76 21.61 0.53 4.39
C LEU A 76 21.00 -0.58 3.55
N GLU A 77 21.71 -1.01 2.52
CA GLU A 77 21.38 -2.16 1.68
C GLU A 77 22.60 -3.05 1.54
N PHE A 78 22.47 -4.31 1.92
CA PHE A 78 23.54 -5.28 1.85
C PHE A 78 23.42 -6.20 0.66
N LYS A 79 24.56 -6.62 0.12
CA LYS A 79 24.67 -7.64 -0.93
C LYS A 79 25.89 -8.49 -0.68
N LEU A 80 25.80 -9.80 -1.00
CA LEU A 80 26.99 -10.66 -1.02
C LEU A 80 28.01 -10.14 -2.02
N HIS A 81 27.52 -9.81 -3.24
CA HIS A 81 28.26 -9.18 -4.32
C HIS A 81 27.38 -8.18 -5.04
N VAL A 82 27.87 -6.99 -5.25
CA VAL A 82 27.20 -5.97 -6.05
C VAL A 82 27.65 -6.13 -7.52
N THR A 83 26.80 -6.78 -8.31
CA THR A 83 27.09 -7.00 -9.76
C THR A 83 26.50 -5.89 -10.62
N ASP A 84 25.41 -5.28 -10.19
CA ASP A 84 24.74 -4.15 -10.87
C ASP A 84 24.35 -3.09 -9.84
N LEU A 85 25.20 -2.08 -9.72
CA LEU A 85 25.03 -1.00 -8.75
C LEU A 85 23.79 -0.15 -9.05
N ASN A 86 23.42 0.01 -10.33
CA ASN A 86 22.24 0.75 -10.74
C ASN A 86 20.93 0.08 -10.28
N SER A 87 20.83 -1.22 -10.43
CA SER A 87 19.67 -2.00 -9.96
C SER A 87 19.53 -1.95 -8.44
N VAL A 88 20.65 -2.05 -7.70
CA VAL A 88 20.62 -1.97 -6.22
C VAL A 88 20.26 -0.55 -5.77
N LEU A 89 20.79 0.48 -6.42
CA LEU A 89 20.41 1.86 -6.12
C LEU A 89 18.92 2.10 -6.36
N PHE A 90 18.38 1.58 -7.46
CA PHE A 90 16.95 1.70 -7.74
C PHE A 90 16.09 0.96 -6.70
N GLN A 91 16.55 -0.19 -6.21
CA GLN A 91 15.92 -0.89 -5.09
C GLN A 91 15.87 0.01 -3.85
N CYS A 92 16.97 0.69 -3.51
CA CYS A 92 17.01 1.64 -2.39
C CYS A 92 16.05 2.80 -2.59
N ILE A 93 15.95 3.38 -3.80
CA ILE A 93 15.01 4.46 -4.10
C ILE A 93 13.56 4.03 -3.88
N LYS A 94 13.20 2.79 -4.23
CA LYS A 94 11.87 2.25 -3.92
C LYS A 94 11.61 2.13 -2.42
N TYR A 95 12.61 1.77 -1.63
CA TYR A 95 12.49 1.79 -0.16
C TYR A 95 12.28 3.20 0.37
N LEU A 96 13.01 4.20 -0.14
CA LEU A 96 12.82 5.59 0.25
C LEU A 96 11.43 6.11 -0.13
N SER A 97 10.94 5.74 -1.32
CA SER A 97 9.56 6.04 -1.73
C SER A 97 8.54 5.39 -0.80
N ALA A 98 8.74 4.13 -0.42
CA ALA A 98 7.86 3.45 0.53
C ALA A 98 7.85 4.12 1.92
N LEU A 99 9.00 4.58 2.41
CA LEU A 99 9.08 5.37 3.65
C LEU A 99 8.28 6.66 3.53
N ARG A 100 8.47 7.42 2.43
CA ARG A 100 7.71 8.64 2.15
C ARG A 100 6.20 8.40 2.18
N VAL A 101 5.73 7.37 1.47
CA VAL A 101 4.30 7.04 1.40
C VAL A 101 3.73 6.65 2.76
N LYS A 102 4.51 6.00 3.60
CA LYS A 102 4.15 5.64 4.99
C LYS A 102 4.20 6.84 5.97
N GLY A 103 4.58 8.04 5.51
CA GLY A 103 4.74 9.21 6.38
C GLY A 103 5.93 9.09 7.33
N LYS A 104 6.98 8.40 6.89
CA LYS A 104 8.24 8.28 7.63
C LYS A 104 9.31 9.19 7.02
N PRO A 105 10.25 9.70 7.83
CA PRO A 105 11.39 10.48 7.33
C PRO A 105 12.17 9.73 6.26
N VAL A 106 12.55 10.42 5.20
CA VAL A 106 13.36 9.88 4.10
C VAL A 106 14.83 10.12 4.40
N PRO A 107 15.64 9.05 4.60
CA PRO A 107 17.08 9.17 4.82
C PRO A 107 17.78 10.01 3.75
N ALA A 108 18.72 10.87 4.16
CA ALA A 108 19.51 11.67 3.24
C ALA A 108 20.58 10.86 2.51
N ASN A 109 21.01 9.74 3.11
CA ASN A 109 22.09 8.90 2.59
C ASN A 109 21.59 7.49 2.25
N ILE A 110 22.17 6.92 1.20
CA ILE A 110 22.02 5.53 0.80
C ILE A 110 23.40 4.89 0.83
N LEU A 111 23.56 3.83 1.61
CA LEU A 111 24.79 3.06 1.74
C LEU A 111 24.54 1.66 1.14
N ILE A 112 25.13 1.39 -0.04
CA ILE A 112 25.11 0.07 -0.65
C ILE A 112 26.40 -0.65 -0.24
N ILE A 113 26.26 -1.83 0.36
CA ILE A 113 27.35 -2.54 1.04
C ILE A 113 27.55 -3.91 0.38
N ASP A 114 28.72 -4.12 -0.21
CA ASP A 114 29.19 -5.44 -0.62
C ASP A 114 29.99 -6.04 0.51
N VAL A 115 29.46 -7.09 1.12
CA VAL A 115 30.05 -7.67 2.34
C VAL A 115 31.31 -8.47 2.06
N ASN A 116 31.46 -9.09 0.87
CA ASN A 116 32.64 -9.83 0.49
C ASN A 116 33.77 -8.95 -0.06
N ALA A 117 33.42 -7.88 -0.77
CA ALA A 117 34.39 -6.88 -1.23
C ALA A 117 34.78 -5.87 -0.13
N ALA A 118 34.11 -5.92 1.04
CA ALA A 118 34.27 -4.96 2.13
C ALA A 118 34.18 -3.50 1.66
N CYS A 119 33.23 -3.23 0.79
CA CYS A 119 33.08 -1.96 0.09
C CYS A 119 31.70 -1.34 0.34
N VAL A 120 31.67 -0.01 0.50
CA VAL A 120 30.44 0.78 0.68
C VAL A 120 30.40 1.88 -0.36
N TRP A 121 29.34 1.92 -1.16
CA TRP A 121 29.03 3.04 -2.05
C TRP A 121 28.06 3.98 -1.37
N LEU A 122 28.44 5.22 -1.24
CA LEU A 122 27.62 6.30 -0.69
C LEU A 122 26.92 7.07 -1.82
N TYR A 123 25.61 7.15 -1.73
CA TYR A 123 24.78 8.06 -2.54
C TYR A 123 24.02 9.03 -1.66
N ARG A 124 23.72 10.23 -2.18
CA ARG A 124 22.77 11.15 -1.56
C ARG A 124 21.38 10.93 -2.16
N SER A 125 20.35 10.99 -1.33
CA SER A 125 18.95 10.80 -1.77
C SER A 125 18.41 12.01 -2.55
N ALA A 126 18.88 13.22 -2.24
CA ALA A 126 18.37 14.47 -2.82
C ALA A 126 18.38 14.53 -4.36
N PRO A 127 19.43 14.07 -5.09
CA PRO A 127 19.42 14.03 -6.54
C PRO A 127 18.33 13.14 -7.15
N TYR A 128 17.82 12.19 -6.39
CA TYR A 128 16.80 11.23 -6.81
C TYR A 128 15.40 11.58 -6.30
N LEU A 129 15.17 12.81 -5.82
CA LEU A 129 13.89 13.20 -5.22
C LEU A 129 12.72 12.94 -6.15
N ALA A 130 12.86 13.25 -7.45
CA ALA A 130 11.80 13.01 -8.44
C ALA A 130 11.43 11.52 -8.58
N ASP A 131 12.37 10.60 -8.38
CA ASP A 131 12.10 9.16 -8.38
C ASP A 131 11.57 8.68 -7.03
N ILE A 132 12.06 9.21 -5.92
CA ILE A 132 11.54 8.93 -4.58
C ILE A 132 10.08 9.36 -4.44
N GLU A 133 9.66 10.42 -5.11
CA GLU A 133 8.29 10.93 -5.07
C GLU A 133 7.31 10.14 -5.94
N LYS A 134 7.79 9.24 -6.79
CA LYS A 134 6.95 8.28 -7.51
C LYS A 134 6.52 7.15 -6.55
N PRO A 135 5.26 6.74 -6.53
CA PRO A 135 4.84 5.54 -5.83
C PRO A 135 5.22 4.29 -6.62
N TYR A 136 5.78 3.30 -5.94
CA TYR A 136 6.13 2.00 -6.53
C TYR A 136 5.31 0.89 -5.89
N PHE A 137 4.99 -0.15 -6.67
CA PHE A 137 4.23 -1.32 -6.25
C PHE A 137 5.02 -2.59 -6.53
N GLY A 138 4.72 -3.63 -5.75
CA GLY A 138 5.41 -4.90 -5.83
C GLY A 138 6.71 -4.94 -5.04
N GLY A 139 7.49 -6.00 -5.25
CA GLY A 139 8.77 -6.18 -4.56
C GLY A 139 9.80 -5.14 -4.99
N ALA A 140 10.58 -4.63 -4.06
CA ALA A 140 11.59 -3.62 -4.36
C ALA A 140 12.67 -4.13 -5.32
N SER A 141 12.94 -5.44 -5.31
CA SER A 141 13.89 -6.09 -6.23
C SER A 141 13.38 -6.23 -7.66
N LYS A 142 12.07 -6.00 -7.92
CA LYS A 142 11.50 -6.07 -9.27
C LYS A 142 12.03 -4.93 -10.13
N ASP A 143 12.64 -5.25 -11.27
CA ASP A 143 13.07 -4.25 -12.24
C ASP A 143 11.86 -3.59 -12.91
N ASN A 144 11.84 -2.27 -12.88
CA ASN A 144 10.78 -1.47 -13.49
C ASN A 144 11.23 -0.77 -14.78
N GLY A 145 12.48 -1.00 -15.21
CA GLY A 145 13.05 -0.45 -16.43
C GLY A 145 13.24 1.08 -16.43
N GLY A 146 14.25 1.52 -17.12
CA GLY A 146 14.43 2.96 -17.44
C GLY A 146 15.02 3.85 -16.34
N PHE A 147 15.34 3.32 -15.15
CA PHE A 147 16.08 4.08 -14.15
C PHE A 147 17.57 4.13 -14.52
N ILE A 148 18.14 5.32 -14.48
CA ILE A 148 19.57 5.57 -14.68
C ILE A 148 20.08 6.33 -13.47
N GLY A 149 20.88 5.65 -12.64
CA GLY A 149 21.57 6.26 -11.50
C GLY A 149 22.81 7.02 -11.93
N GLY A 150 23.26 7.93 -11.09
CA GLY A 150 24.56 8.57 -11.22
C GLY A 150 25.67 7.75 -10.56
N ASP A 151 26.88 8.30 -10.58
CA ASP A 151 28.01 7.73 -9.84
C ASP A 151 27.85 7.91 -8.32
N ALA A 152 28.44 6.99 -7.56
CA ALA A 152 28.52 7.14 -6.10
C ALA A 152 29.34 8.38 -5.71
N GLU A 153 28.88 9.13 -4.73
CA GLU A 153 29.62 10.29 -4.21
C GLU A 153 30.96 9.88 -3.61
N ARG A 154 30.97 8.74 -2.94
CA ARG A 154 32.18 8.16 -2.33
C ARG A 154 32.13 6.62 -2.39
N VAL A 155 33.32 6.02 -2.50
CA VAL A 155 33.52 4.60 -2.35
C VAL A 155 34.47 4.37 -1.17
N LEU A 156 34.03 3.64 -0.17
CA LEU A 156 34.74 3.42 1.09
C LEU A 156 35.05 1.93 1.27
N HIS A 157 36.26 1.59 1.63
CA HIS A 157 36.66 0.21 1.93
C HIS A 157 36.83 0.07 3.44
N TYR A 158 35.87 -0.55 4.12
CA TYR A 158 35.82 -0.53 5.59
C TYR A 158 36.87 -1.38 6.29
N GLU A 159 37.70 -2.13 5.56
CA GLU A 159 38.94 -2.72 6.10
C GLU A 159 40.04 -1.67 6.31
N LYS A 160 39.93 -0.50 5.66
CA LYS A 160 40.85 0.61 5.89
C LYS A 160 40.34 1.45 7.05
N GLN A 161 41.20 1.69 8.05
CA GLN A 161 40.78 2.42 9.27
C GLN A 161 40.15 3.78 8.98
N LEU A 162 40.72 4.57 8.06
CA LEU A 162 40.21 5.91 7.75
C LEU A 162 38.80 5.85 7.15
N ASP A 163 38.55 4.88 6.26
CA ASP A 163 37.24 4.68 5.64
C ASP A 163 36.22 4.16 6.67
N ALA A 164 36.64 3.26 7.55
CA ALA A 164 35.82 2.78 8.66
C ALA A 164 35.40 3.91 9.62
N GLU A 165 36.30 4.85 9.93
CA GLU A 165 35.96 6.04 10.71
C GLU A 165 34.98 6.96 9.96
N GLY A 166 35.16 7.11 8.64
CA GLY A 166 34.23 7.81 7.76
C GLY A 166 32.83 7.20 7.78
N ILE A 167 32.71 5.87 7.75
CA ILE A 167 31.42 5.18 7.85
C ILE A 167 30.75 5.43 9.21
N VAL A 168 31.51 5.36 10.31
CA VAL A 168 30.98 5.69 11.66
C VAL A 168 30.46 7.14 11.70
N ALA A 169 31.19 8.08 11.10
CA ALA A 169 30.76 9.46 11.07
C ALA A 169 29.46 9.63 10.27
N LEU A 170 29.33 8.96 9.11
CA LEU A 170 28.10 8.93 8.31
C LEU A 170 26.92 8.34 9.10
N LEU A 171 27.11 7.20 9.75
CA LEU A 171 26.06 6.54 10.53
C LEU A 171 25.61 7.35 11.76
N LYS A 172 26.40 8.34 12.20
CA LYS A 172 26.01 9.30 13.23
C LYS A 172 25.26 10.50 12.68
N GLU A 173 25.29 10.72 11.35
CA GLU A 173 24.59 11.82 10.71
C GLU A 173 23.08 11.59 10.78
N ASN A 174 22.37 12.46 11.49
CA ASN A 174 20.92 12.44 11.58
C ASN A 174 20.34 13.44 10.59
N SER A 175 20.46 13.15 9.30
CA SER A 175 20.04 14.03 8.21
C SER A 175 19.01 13.36 7.31
N PHE A 176 18.05 14.15 6.83
CA PHE A 176 16.93 13.66 6.03
C PHE A 176 16.75 14.48 4.77
N THR A 177 16.27 13.83 3.72
CA THR A 177 15.87 14.50 2.48
C THR A 177 14.44 14.98 2.63
N LYS A 178 14.21 16.28 2.43
CA LYS A 178 12.85 16.83 2.41
C LYS A 178 12.11 16.37 1.17
N ILE A 179 10.82 16.10 1.33
CA ILE A 179 9.92 15.64 0.28
C ILE A 179 8.73 16.59 0.13
N HIS A 180 8.08 16.55 -1.04
CA HIS A 180 6.81 17.24 -1.24
C HIS A 180 5.64 16.35 -0.84
N ILE A 181 4.65 16.97 -0.19
CA ILE A 181 3.39 16.30 0.12
C ILE A 181 2.51 16.27 -1.13
N ASP A 182 1.98 15.11 -1.45
CA ASP A 182 1.00 14.88 -2.51
C ASP A 182 -0.08 13.88 -2.08
N GLU A 183 -0.98 13.53 -3.00
CA GLU A 183 -2.08 12.60 -2.75
C GLU A 183 -1.58 11.20 -2.34
N ASN A 184 -0.37 10.78 -2.77
CA ASN A 184 0.16 9.45 -2.49
C ASN A 184 0.67 9.30 -1.05
N CYS A 185 1.15 10.38 -0.44
CA CYS A 185 1.78 10.33 0.88
C CYS A 185 1.00 11.06 1.98
N ILE A 186 0.01 11.92 1.64
CA ILE A 186 -0.71 12.75 2.62
C ILE A 186 -1.30 11.97 3.78
N VAL A 187 -1.85 10.78 3.51
CA VAL A 187 -2.46 9.92 4.55
C VAL A 187 -1.43 9.43 5.55
N GLY A 188 -0.27 8.96 5.08
CA GLY A 188 0.82 8.53 5.95
C GLY A 188 1.33 9.65 6.85
N TRP A 189 1.55 10.84 6.28
CA TRP A 189 2.03 12.01 7.02
C TRP A 189 0.97 12.55 8.00
N ALA A 190 -0.30 12.53 7.63
CA ALA A 190 -1.40 12.86 8.54
C ALA A 190 -1.46 11.87 9.72
N THR A 191 -1.34 10.58 9.44
CA THR A 191 -1.31 9.54 10.49
C THR A 191 -0.14 9.76 11.45
N SER A 192 1.04 10.08 10.93
CA SER A 192 2.22 10.39 11.75
C SER A 192 2.01 11.66 12.58
N PHE A 193 1.37 12.69 12.02
CA PHE A 193 1.04 13.92 12.72
C PHE A 193 0.06 13.70 13.88
N TYR A 194 -1.04 12.96 13.64
CA TYR A 194 -2.02 12.68 14.68
C TYR A 194 -1.51 11.72 15.77
N LYS A 195 -0.55 10.85 15.44
CA LYS A 195 0.17 10.06 16.46
C LYS A 195 1.03 10.95 17.37
N ALA A 196 1.69 11.97 16.79
CA ALA A 196 2.51 12.92 17.53
C ALA A 196 1.68 13.94 18.31
N VAL A 197 0.52 14.36 17.76
CA VAL A 197 -0.38 15.37 18.33
C VAL A 197 -1.83 14.83 18.37
N PRO A 198 -2.17 13.94 19.32
CA PRO A 198 -3.47 13.25 19.35
C PRO A 198 -4.70 14.14 19.45
N THR A 199 -4.53 15.38 19.92
CA THR A 199 -5.61 16.37 20.04
C THR A 199 -5.77 17.28 18.84
N ALA A 200 -4.92 17.11 17.80
CA ALA A 200 -4.94 17.92 16.60
C ALA A 200 -6.23 17.71 15.81
N ARG A 201 -6.69 18.78 15.18
CA ARG A 201 -7.82 18.79 14.26
C ARG A 201 -7.31 18.80 12.83
N LYS A 202 -8.22 18.60 11.86
CA LYS A 202 -7.93 18.64 10.44
C LYS A 202 -7.22 19.94 10.01
N GLU A 203 -7.71 21.07 10.52
CA GLU A 203 -7.18 22.40 10.24
C GLU A 203 -5.75 22.57 10.77
N ASP A 204 -5.39 21.88 11.84
CA ASP A 204 -4.05 21.93 12.41
C ASP A 204 -3.02 21.23 11.48
N PHE A 205 -3.47 20.27 10.68
CA PHE A 205 -2.65 19.59 9.68
C PHE A 205 -2.71 20.28 8.30
N LEU A 206 -3.91 20.49 7.74
CA LEU A 206 -4.10 21.01 6.37
C LEU A 206 -4.03 22.55 6.28
N GLY A 207 -4.38 23.26 7.35
CA GLY A 207 -4.70 24.68 7.34
C GLY A 207 -6.20 24.93 7.16
N ASP A 208 -6.63 26.15 7.50
CA ASP A 208 -8.03 26.57 7.38
C ASP A 208 -8.21 27.40 6.09
N ASP A 209 -8.72 26.77 5.05
CA ASP A 209 -9.04 27.44 3.76
C ASP A 209 -10.28 28.35 3.87
N THR A 210 -11.07 28.23 4.94
CA THR A 210 -12.27 29.05 5.15
C THR A 210 -12.00 30.36 5.88
N GLY A 211 -10.79 30.51 6.45
CA GLY A 211 -10.40 31.67 7.24
C GLY A 211 -11.08 31.79 8.62
N LYS A 212 -11.91 30.83 9.02
CA LYS A 212 -12.64 30.84 10.31
C LYS A 212 -11.71 30.66 11.52
N HIS A 213 -10.67 29.84 11.40
CA HIS A 213 -9.81 29.45 12.53
C HIS A 213 -8.40 30.04 12.45
N LYS A 214 -8.01 30.74 11.40
CA LYS A 214 -6.68 31.34 11.19
C LYS A 214 -5.51 30.35 11.35
N THR A 215 -5.75 29.04 11.17
CA THR A 215 -4.74 28.01 11.30
C THR A 215 -4.02 27.84 9.97
N ILE A 216 -2.68 27.96 9.96
CA ILE A 216 -1.89 27.82 8.73
C ILE A 216 -1.79 26.35 8.30
N GLY A 217 -1.72 25.43 9.25
CA GLY A 217 -1.58 23.99 9.03
C GLY A 217 -0.14 23.51 8.96
N GLU A 218 0.11 22.30 9.48
CA GLU A 218 1.42 21.69 9.55
C GLU A 218 2.05 21.50 8.17
N ILE A 219 1.29 21.09 7.15
CA ILE A 219 1.84 20.90 5.79
C ILE A 219 2.26 22.19 5.14
N ARG A 220 1.65 23.34 5.48
CA ARG A 220 1.94 24.66 4.89
C ARG A 220 3.04 25.40 5.62
N LYS A 221 3.11 25.24 6.94
CA LYS A 221 4.17 25.77 7.80
C LYS A 221 4.64 24.68 8.75
N PRO A 222 5.50 23.78 8.27
CA PRO A 222 5.95 22.64 9.07
C PRO A 222 6.70 23.11 10.31
N VAL A 223 6.29 22.57 11.45
CA VAL A 223 6.95 22.73 12.75
C VAL A 223 7.48 21.37 13.21
N HIS A 224 6.61 20.37 13.31
CA HIS A 224 6.98 19.01 13.67
C HIS A 224 7.77 18.32 12.55
N PHE A 225 7.39 18.60 11.29
CA PHE A 225 7.99 18.00 10.10
C PHE A 225 8.94 18.94 9.34
N ALA A 226 9.40 20.02 9.99
CA ALA A 226 10.27 21.03 9.35
C ALA A 226 11.53 20.47 8.70
N GLN A 227 12.05 19.34 9.20
CA GLN A 227 13.23 18.66 8.66
C GLN A 227 12.89 17.67 7.54
N TYR A 228 11.62 17.30 7.35
CA TYR A 228 11.21 16.18 6.52
C TYR A 228 10.40 16.57 5.30
N ILE A 229 9.65 17.69 5.37
CA ILE A 229 8.80 18.11 4.26
C ILE A 229 9.09 19.54 3.83
N TYR A 230 8.89 19.79 2.53
CA TYR A 230 8.78 21.16 2.02
C TYR A 230 7.40 21.74 2.34
N PRO A 231 7.29 23.06 2.58
CA PRO A 231 5.99 23.72 2.71
C PRO A 231 5.09 23.43 1.50
N TYR A 232 3.87 23.01 1.75
CA TYR A 232 2.88 22.79 0.69
C TYR A 232 2.31 24.15 0.22
N GLU A 233 2.53 24.48 -1.04
CA GLU A 233 2.12 25.76 -1.64
C GLU A 233 0.80 25.66 -2.41
N GLY A 234 0.32 24.45 -2.70
CA GLY A 234 -0.93 24.23 -3.41
C GLY A 234 -2.17 24.59 -2.60
N GLN A 235 -3.31 24.74 -3.27
CA GLN A 235 -4.59 24.79 -2.58
C GLN A 235 -4.96 23.39 -2.09
N THR A 236 -5.41 23.29 -0.84
CA THR A 236 -5.98 22.04 -0.33
C THR A 236 -7.22 21.74 -1.14
N ASN A 237 -7.16 20.69 -1.94
CA ASN A 237 -8.27 20.33 -2.80
C ASN A 237 -9.36 19.62 -2.00
N ILE A 238 -10.53 19.48 -2.61
CA ILE A 238 -11.69 18.78 -2.01
C ILE A 238 -11.30 17.35 -1.58
N LYS A 239 -10.41 16.68 -2.32
CA LYS A 239 -9.93 15.34 -1.99
C LYS A 239 -9.13 15.30 -0.69
N PHE A 240 -8.20 16.24 -0.46
CA PHE A 240 -7.43 16.31 0.80
C PHE A 240 -8.35 16.54 1.99
N ASN A 241 -9.33 17.44 1.86
CA ASN A 241 -10.31 17.70 2.91
C ASN A 241 -11.16 16.45 3.19
N TYR A 242 -11.67 15.79 2.14
CA TYR A 242 -12.44 14.56 2.28
C TYR A 242 -11.63 13.45 2.96
N LEU A 243 -10.37 13.25 2.55
CA LEU A 243 -9.47 12.28 3.16
C LEU A 243 -9.26 12.53 4.64
N MET A 244 -8.99 13.78 4.99
CA MET A 244 -8.72 14.13 6.37
C MET A 244 -9.99 14.05 7.24
N ASP A 245 -11.17 14.37 6.68
CA ASP A 245 -12.44 14.16 7.38
C ASP A 245 -12.63 12.67 7.68
N LYS A 246 -12.40 11.80 6.70
CA LYS A 246 -12.51 10.35 6.89
C LYS A 246 -11.47 9.80 7.85
N LEU A 247 -10.22 10.23 7.74
CA LEU A 247 -9.13 9.80 8.62
C LEU A 247 -9.38 10.26 10.06
N ASN A 248 -9.72 11.54 10.26
CA ASN A 248 -10.00 12.09 11.57
C ASN A 248 -11.21 11.43 12.22
N ASP A 249 -12.28 11.25 11.47
CA ASP A 249 -13.45 10.55 11.94
C ASP A 249 -13.11 9.14 12.41
N THR A 250 -12.25 8.45 11.69
CA THR A 250 -11.86 7.09 12.03
C THR A 250 -10.92 7.04 13.23
N LEU A 251 -9.96 7.96 13.32
CA LEU A 251 -9.07 8.07 14.48
C LEU A 251 -9.83 8.52 15.75
N GLN A 252 -10.75 9.48 15.62
CA GLN A 252 -11.60 9.90 16.73
C GLN A 252 -12.61 8.82 17.12
N LYS A 253 -13.15 8.08 16.16
CA LYS A 253 -14.09 6.98 16.40
C LYS A 253 -13.45 5.78 17.06
N LYS A 254 -12.20 5.47 16.73
CA LYS A 254 -11.41 4.47 17.48
C LYS A 254 -11.36 4.82 18.97
N ASN A 255 -11.41 6.14 19.29
CA ASN A 255 -11.44 6.65 20.67
C ASN A 255 -12.87 6.83 21.23
N LEU A 256 -13.90 7.00 20.40
CA LEU A 256 -15.26 7.37 20.80
C LEU A 256 -16.37 6.37 20.38
N GLY A 257 -16.05 5.33 19.57
CA GLY A 257 -17.01 4.29 19.17
C GLY A 257 -18.14 4.72 18.22
N ALA A 258 -17.96 5.80 17.45
CA ALA A 258 -19.02 6.35 16.58
C ALA A 258 -18.87 5.99 15.09
N PHE A 259 -19.97 5.66 14.38
CA PHE A 259 -20.02 5.18 13.00
C PHE A 259 -20.73 6.15 12.04
N TYR A 260 -20.29 6.23 10.76
CA TYR A 260 -20.79 7.18 9.74
C TYR A 260 -22.08 6.76 9.02
N THR A 261 -22.28 5.47 8.82
CA THR A 261 -23.60 4.99 8.44
C THR A 261 -24.48 5.14 9.66
N HIS A 262 -25.67 5.70 9.48
CA HIS A 262 -26.59 5.84 10.61
C HIS A 262 -26.66 4.50 11.35
N HIS A 263 -26.34 4.53 12.63
CA HIS A 263 -26.18 3.37 13.52
C HIS A 263 -27.18 2.23 13.25
N LEU A 264 -28.46 2.54 13.12
CA LEU A 264 -29.50 1.55 12.84
C LEU A 264 -29.33 0.79 11.50
N TYR A 265 -28.81 1.47 10.46
CA TYR A 265 -28.58 0.81 9.16
C TYR A 265 -27.34 -0.06 9.19
N ALA A 266 -26.27 0.40 9.84
CA ALA A 266 -25.04 -0.38 9.99
C ALA A 266 -25.31 -1.67 10.79
N GLU A 267 -26.01 -1.56 11.95
CA GLU A 267 -26.40 -2.73 12.74
C GLU A 267 -27.24 -3.70 11.93
N LYS A 268 -28.23 -3.19 11.19
CA LYS A 268 -29.09 -4.05 10.37
C LYS A 268 -28.35 -4.77 9.26
N SER A 269 -27.40 -4.10 8.61
CA SER A 269 -26.59 -4.77 7.58
C SER A 269 -25.67 -5.84 8.18
N ILE A 270 -25.11 -5.61 9.34
CA ILE A 270 -24.30 -6.61 10.06
C ILE A 270 -25.14 -7.79 10.51
N GLU A 271 -26.38 -7.58 10.98
CA GLU A 271 -27.32 -8.67 11.23
C GLU A 271 -27.55 -9.54 9.98
N LEU A 272 -27.68 -8.90 8.80
CA LEU A 272 -27.83 -9.61 7.54
C LEU A 272 -26.58 -10.42 7.17
N VAL A 273 -25.38 -9.86 7.39
CA VAL A 273 -24.11 -10.58 7.21
C VAL A 273 -24.07 -11.82 8.14
N ARG A 274 -24.39 -11.65 9.42
CA ARG A 274 -24.44 -12.76 10.38
C ARG A 274 -25.49 -13.82 10.03
N ALA A 275 -26.66 -13.38 9.53
CA ALA A 275 -27.67 -14.30 9.02
C ALA A 275 -27.19 -15.06 7.77
N ALA A 276 -26.38 -14.43 6.93
CA ALA A 276 -25.74 -15.10 5.79
C ALA A 276 -24.67 -16.11 6.24
N ILE A 277 -23.83 -15.75 7.20
CA ILE A 277 -22.84 -16.66 7.81
C ILE A 277 -23.54 -17.89 8.44
N ALA A 278 -24.64 -17.67 9.14
CA ALA A 278 -25.41 -18.77 9.76
C ALA A 278 -26.00 -19.78 8.74
N ARG A 279 -26.12 -19.40 7.47
CA ARG A 279 -26.57 -20.28 6.38
C ARG A 279 -25.44 -21.03 5.68
N VAL A 280 -24.19 -20.75 6.03
CA VAL A 280 -23.05 -21.50 5.47
C VAL A 280 -23.16 -22.96 5.86
N PRO A 281 -23.08 -23.92 4.92
CA PRO A 281 -23.16 -25.33 5.24
C PRO A 281 -22.08 -25.77 6.24
N ALA A 282 -22.42 -26.65 7.15
CA ALA A 282 -21.48 -27.15 8.14
C ALA A 282 -20.24 -27.74 7.48
N GLY A 283 -19.05 -27.29 7.91
CA GLY A 283 -17.77 -27.72 7.35
C GLY A 283 -17.29 -26.91 6.15
N ASN A 284 -18.11 -26.01 5.63
CA ASN A 284 -17.68 -25.09 4.57
C ASN A 284 -17.03 -23.84 5.15
N ALA A 285 -16.07 -23.28 4.38
CA ALA A 285 -15.54 -21.94 4.63
C ALA A 285 -16.48 -20.85 4.11
N ASN A 286 -16.25 -19.62 4.52
CA ASN A 286 -16.89 -18.45 3.93
C ASN A 286 -15.90 -17.29 3.78
N ILE A 287 -16.21 -16.40 2.84
CA ILE A 287 -15.59 -15.09 2.71
C ILE A 287 -16.66 -14.00 2.67
N ILE A 288 -16.31 -12.84 3.22
CA ILE A 288 -17.06 -11.60 3.10
C ILE A 288 -16.27 -10.72 2.10
N LEU A 289 -16.86 -10.43 0.96
CA LEU A 289 -16.19 -9.68 -0.11
C LEU A 289 -16.81 -8.30 -0.27
N ASP A 290 -16.03 -7.24 -0.03
CA ASP A 290 -16.38 -5.87 -0.40
C ASP A 290 -15.44 -5.36 -1.51
N ARG A 291 -16.01 -5.16 -2.69
CA ARG A 291 -15.28 -4.71 -3.89
C ARG A 291 -15.12 -3.19 -3.98
N CYS A 292 -15.75 -2.45 -3.07
CA CYS A 292 -15.79 -0.98 -3.04
C CYS A 292 -15.81 -0.42 -1.61
N ALA A 293 -15.01 -1.02 -0.73
CA ALA A 293 -14.99 -0.74 0.70
C ALA A 293 -14.68 0.73 1.06
N GLY A 294 -14.14 1.50 0.11
CA GLY A 294 -13.72 2.88 0.38
C GLY A 294 -12.69 2.91 1.51
N THR A 295 -13.07 3.52 2.64
CA THR A 295 -12.23 3.57 3.85
C THR A 295 -12.57 2.51 4.91
N GLY A 296 -13.37 1.49 4.59
CA GLY A 296 -13.71 0.40 5.51
C GLY A 296 -14.87 0.72 6.47
N ASN A 297 -15.81 1.54 6.05
CA ASN A 297 -16.92 1.95 6.94
C ASN A 297 -17.90 0.80 7.24
N LEU A 298 -18.14 -0.10 6.30
CA LEU A 298 -19.03 -1.24 6.50
C LEU A 298 -18.40 -2.28 7.43
N GLU A 299 -17.09 -2.48 7.29
CA GLU A 299 -16.32 -3.45 8.07
C GLU A 299 -16.15 -3.02 9.53
N ALA A 300 -16.27 -1.74 9.82
CA ALA A 300 -16.04 -1.19 11.17
C ALA A 300 -16.99 -1.76 12.25
N GLY A 301 -18.13 -2.33 11.86
CA GLY A 301 -19.07 -2.96 12.78
C GLY A 301 -18.91 -4.48 12.93
N LEU A 302 -17.99 -5.09 12.16
CA LEU A 302 -17.67 -6.51 12.26
C LEU A 302 -16.73 -6.78 13.43
N THR A 303 -16.83 -7.96 14.03
CA THR A 303 -15.89 -8.41 15.05
C THR A 303 -14.53 -8.74 14.44
N ASP A 304 -13.48 -8.83 15.28
CA ASP A 304 -12.14 -9.19 14.79
C ASP A 304 -12.13 -10.60 14.15
N ASP A 305 -12.96 -11.52 14.61
CA ASP A 305 -13.13 -12.85 14.02
C ASP A 305 -13.80 -12.74 12.63
N GLU A 306 -14.91 -12.01 12.52
CA GLU A 306 -15.61 -11.77 11.26
C GLU A 306 -14.70 -11.06 10.23
N LEU A 307 -13.84 -10.14 10.67
CA LEU A 307 -12.86 -9.47 9.82
C LEU A 307 -11.83 -10.43 9.22
N THR A 308 -11.47 -11.52 9.90
CA THR A 308 -10.55 -12.53 9.33
C THR A 308 -11.12 -13.23 8.10
N HIS A 309 -12.41 -13.11 7.83
CA HIS A 309 -13.08 -13.61 6.63
C HIS A 309 -13.21 -12.54 5.52
N CYS A 310 -12.88 -11.27 5.81
CA CYS A 310 -13.07 -10.17 4.87
C CYS A 310 -11.96 -10.10 3.81
N ILE A 311 -12.39 -9.88 2.58
CA ILE A 311 -11.55 -9.47 1.45
C ILE A 311 -12.10 -8.14 0.98
N VAL A 312 -11.30 -7.09 1.08
CA VAL A 312 -11.72 -5.71 0.79
C VAL A 312 -10.87 -5.08 -0.30
N SER A 313 -11.47 -4.15 -1.04
CA SER A 313 -10.79 -3.40 -2.08
C SER A 313 -11.40 -2.03 -2.28
N THR A 314 -10.65 -1.13 -2.92
CA THR A 314 -11.13 0.18 -3.33
C THR A 314 -10.38 0.68 -4.56
N VAL A 315 -11.04 1.48 -5.39
CA VAL A 315 -10.46 2.01 -6.63
C VAL A 315 -9.54 3.21 -6.39
N GLU A 316 -9.75 3.94 -5.30
CA GLU A 316 -8.93 5.10 -4.98
C GLU A 316 -7.72 4.69 -4.13
N TYR A 317 -6.53 5.02 -4.62
CA TYR A 317 -5.29 4.64 -3.94
C TYR A 317 -5.18 5.17 -2.50
N TYR A 318 -5.64 6.38 -2.27
CA TYR A 318 -5.60 6.97 -0.94
C TYR A 318 -6.56 6.28 0.05
N GLU A 319 -7.72 5.81 -0.42
CA GLU A 319 -8.63 4.99 0.39
C GLU A 319 -8.00 3.63 0.71
N TYR A 320 -7.28 3.03 -0.27
CA TYR A 320 -6.50 1.83 -0.04
C TYR A 320 -5.47 2.01 1.08
N LYS A 321 -4.81 3.17 1.15
CA LYS A 321 -3.89 3.48 2.26
C LYS A 321 -4.60 3.57 3.60
N VAL A 322 -5.77 4.19 3.64
CA VAL A 322 -6.61 4.23 4.85
C VAL A 322 -7.04 2.82 5.26
N LEU A 323 -7.49 1.99 4.31
CA LEU A 323 -7.83 0.59 4.57
C LEU A 323 -6.66 -0.19 5.18
N GLN A 324 -5.45 -0.02 4.64
CA GLN A 324 -4.26 -0.67 5.18
C GLN A 324 -3.97 -0.28 6.63
N GLU A 325 -4.06 1.00 6.96
CA GLU A 325 -3.83 1.48 8.33
C GLU A 325 -4.91 0.99 9.31
N LEU A 326 -6.17 0.93 8.88
CA LEU A 326 -7.30 0.61 9.75
C LEU A 326 -7.55 -0.89 9.90
N LEU A 327 -7.46 -1.62 8.81
CA LEU A 327 -7.93 -3.00 8.70
C LEU A 327 -6.83 -3.98 8.29
N GLY A 328 -5.65 -3.50 7.85
CA GLY A 328 -4.62 -4.35 7.25
C GLY A 328 -4.12 -5.49 8.15
N ALA A 329 -4.13 -5.29 9.46
CA ALA A 329 -3.75 -6.33 10.42
C ALA A 329 -4.90 -7.30 10.81
N LYS A 330 -6.14 -7.01 10.37
CA LYS A 330 -7.35 -7.70 10.83
C LYS A 330 -8.05 -8.48 9.72
N VAL A 331 -8.11 -7.92 8.51
CA VAL A 331 -8.79 -8.55 7.39
C VAL A 331 -7.93 -9.61 6.72
N ARG A 332 -8.59 -10.56 6.08
CA ARG A 332 -7.91 -11.66 5.36
C ARG A 332 -7.04 -11.15 4.22
N HIS A 333 -7.60 -10.26 3.39
CA HIS A 333 -6.87 -9.62 2.28
C HIS A 333 -7.39 -8.21 2.03
N ILE A 334 -6.47 -7.31 1.74
CA ILE A 334 -6.78 -6.06 1.02
C ILE A 334 -6.20 -6.24 -0.38
N ILE A 335 -7.05 -6.18 -1.41
CA ILE A 335 -6.59 -6.32 -2.80
C ILE A 335 -5.73 -5.12 -3.15
N PRO A 336 -4.46 -5.32 -3.51
CA PRO A 336 -3.56 -4.22 -3.83
C PRO A 336 -3.95 -3.55 -5.15
N PRO A 337 -3.47 -2.32 -5.37
CA PRO A 337 -3.57 -1.65 -6.66
C PRO A 337 -3.02 -2.51 -7.81
N VAL A 338 -3.64 -2.41 -8.97
CA VAL A 338 -3.17 -3.10 -10.17
C VAL A 338 -1.94 -2.37 -10.71
N GLU A 339 -0.85 -3.12 -10.88
CA GLU A 339 0.36 -2.62 -11.53
C GLU A 339 0.14 -2.53 -13.04
N THR A 340 0.17 -1.34 -13.58
CA THR A 340 0.23 -1.11 -15.03
C THR A 340 1.48 -0.29 -15.37
N ALA A 341 1.97 -0.40 -16.60
CA ALA A 341 3.08 0.43 -17.06
C ALA A 341 2.78 1.95 -16.92
N GLU A 342 1.50 2.33 -17.04
CA GLU A 342 1.03 3.70 -16.89
C GLU A 342 1.10 4.19 -15.45
N THR A 343 0.90 3.31 -14.45
CA THR A 343 0.99 3.67 -13.02
C THR A 343 2.38 4.10 -12.61
N PHE A 344 3.43 3.57 -13.26
CA PHE A 344 4.81 3.97 -12.98
C PHE A 344 5.21 5.26 -13.68
N ASN A 345 4.66 5.52 -14.87
CA ASN A 345 5.09 6.65 -15.70
C ASN A 345 4.32 7.94 -15.43
N ALA A 346 3.04 7.85 -15.01
CA ALA A 346 2.18 9.02 -14.83
C ALA A 346 2.14 9.55 -13.39
N GLY A 347 2.70 8.85 -12.41
CA GLY A 347 2.64 9.22 -10.99
C GLY A 347 1.24 9.14 -10.36
N LEU A 348 0.24 8.70 -11.15
CA LEU A 348 -1.13 8.49 -10.69
C LEU A 348 -1.33 7.00 -10.50
N VAL A 349 -1.62 6.62 -9.28
CA VAL A 349 -1.94 5.25 -8.93
C VAL A 349 -3.42 5.15 -8.67
N THR A 350 -4.05 4.19 -9.31
CA THR A 350 -5.40 3.75 -8.96
C THR A 350 -5.33 2.55 -8.03
N GLY A 351 -6.31 2.40 -7.14
CA GLY A 351 -6.52 1.19 -6.38
C GLY A 351 -7.02 0.04 -7.28
N ALA A 352 -7.52 -1.00 -6.66
CA ALA A 352 -8.09 -2.13 -7.38
C ALA A 352 -9.47 -1.76 -7.96
N ASP A 353 -9.58 -1.65 -9.27
CA ASP A 353 -10.85 -1.35 -9.95
C ASP A 353 -11.70 -2.62 -10.11
N ALA A 354 -12.76 -2.74 -9.30
CA ALA A 354 -13.70 -3.86 -9.31
C ALA A 354 -14.41 -4.08 -10.64
N LEU A 355 -14.40 -3.09 -11.54
CA LEU A 355 -15.00 -3.18 -12.87
C LEU A 355 -13.99 -3.54 -13.97
N SER A 356 -12.73 -3.77 -13.61
CA SER A 356 -11.67 -4.18 -14.52
C SER A 356 -11.66 -5.71 -14.74
N ARG A 357 -11.05 -6.14 -15.83
CA ARG A 357 -10.84 -7.56 -16.13
C ARG A 357 -9.84 -8.17 -15.13
N GLU A 358 -8.79 -7.44 -14.82
CA GLU A 358 -7.72 -7.83 -13.92
C GLU A 358 -8.26 -8.12 -12.52
N TYR A 359 -9.25 -7.37 -12.06
CA TYR A 359 -9.92 -7.62 -10.78
C TYR A 359 -10.74 -8.90 -10.80
N ILE A 360 -11.53 -9.13 -11.85
CA ILE A 360 -12.34 -10.34 -11.98
C ILE A 360 -11.46 -11.59 -12.06
N GLU A 361 -10.30 -11.48 -12.71
CA GLU A 361 -9.32 -12.56 -12.87
C GLU A 361 -8.32 -12.64 -11.71
N ASN A 362 -8.49 -11.82 -10.65
CA ASN A 362 -7.56 -11.76 -9.53
C ASN A 362 -7.43 -13.12 -8.81
N SER A 363 -6.22 -13.64 -8.71
CA SER A 363 -5.95 -14.97 -8.15
C SER A 363 -6.32 -15.10 -6.68
N VAL A 364 -6.18 -14.01 -5.89
CA VAL A 364 -6.56 -13.98 -4.47
C VAL A 364 -8.07 -14.15 -4.29
N ILE A 365 -8.88 -13.59 -5.19
CA ILE A 365 -10.35 -13.76 -5.15
C ILE A 365 -10.73 -15.10 -5.74
N LYS A 366 -10.17 -15.47 -6.88
CA LYS A 366 -10.50 -16.71 -7.61
C LYS A 366 -10.29 -17.97 -6.77
N GLN A 367 -9.25 -18.06 -5.95
CA GLN A 367 -9.03 -19.23 -5.11
C GLN A 367 -10.24 -19.57 -4.21
N TYR A 368 -11.01 -18.56 -3.78
CA TYR A 368 -12.24 -18.75 -3.01
C TYR A 368 -13.45 -19.01 -3.92
N LEU A 369 -13.50 -18.32 -5.05
CA LEU A 369 -14.57 -18.49 -6.02
C LEU A 369 -14.53 -19.89 -6.66
N ASP A 370 -13.39 -20.46 -6.93
CA ASP A 370 -13.23 -21.78 -7.55
C ASP A 370 -13.40 -22.92 -6.53
N ASN A 371 -13.48 -22.62 -5.23
CA ASN A 371 -13.71 -23.60 -4.20
C ASN A 371 -15.22 -23.79 -3.94
N PRO A 372 -15.84 -24.93 -4.29
CA PRO A 372 -17.26 -25.17 -4.08
C PRO A 372 -17.64 -25.29 -2.60
N GLN A 373 -16.67 -25.50 -1.71
CA GLN A 373 -16.87 -25.53 -0.26
C GLN A 373 -16.66 -24.16 0.39
N CYS A 374 -16.56 -23.08 -0.40
CA CYS A 374 -16.48 -21.73 0.11
C CYS A 374 -17.72 -20.93 -0.29
N THR A 375 -18.50 -20.47 0.69
CA THR A 375 -19.64 -19.58 0.50
C THR A 375 -19.16 -18.14 0.37
N VAL A 376 -19.67 -17.42 -0.62
CA VAL A 376 -19.38 -16.00 -0.84
C VAL A 376 -20.51 -15.13 -0.30
N ILE A 377 -20.15 -14.19 0.56
CA ILE A 377 -21.05 -13.15 1.07
C ILE A 377 -20.55 -11.82 0.51
N LEU A 378 -21.22 -11.31 -0.53
CA LEU A 378 -20.97 -9.96 -1.01
C LEU A 378 -21.63 -8.96 -0.05
N PHE A 379 -20.81 -8.04 0.46
CA PHE A 379 -21.25 -6.99 1.39
C PHE A 379 -20.65 -5.66 0.97
N GLU A 380 -21.40 -4.82 0.26
CA GLU A 380 -20.83 -3.66 -0.41
C GLU A 380 -21.79 -2.47 -0.52
N SER A 381 -21.21 -1.28 -0.62
CA SER A 381 -21.90 -0.01 -0.88
C SER A 381 -21.29 0.71 -2.08
N PRO A 382 -21.65 0.28 -3.31
CA PRO A 382 -21.10 0.88 -4.53
C PRO A 382 -21.41 2.39 -4.62
N HIS A 383 -20.45 3.16 -5.12
CA HIS A 383 -20.66 4.58 -5.38
C HIS A 383 -21.74 4.79 -6.44
N TYR A 384 -22.68 5.70 -6.16
CA TYR A 384 -23.75 6.06 -7.09
C TYR A 384 -23.32 7.26 -7.93
N ALA A 385 -22.59 7.02 -9.03
CA ALA A 385 -22.28 8.05 -9.98
C ALA A 385 -23.38 8.13 -11.04
N GLU A 386 -24.31 9.07 -10.89
CA GLU A 386 -25.16 9.47 -12.00
C GLU A 386 -24.40 10.43 -12.91
N THR A 387 -24.42 10.17 -14.21
CA THR A 387 -23.85 11.05 -15.24
C THR A 387 -24.60 12.37 -15.43
N THR A 388 -25.60 12.61 -14.62
CA THR A 388 -26.48 13.80 -14.68
C THR A 388 -26.31 14.74 -13.49
N SER A 389 -25.42 14.45 -12.51
CA SER A 389 -25.23 15.41 -11.42
C SER A 389 -24.53 16.66 -11.95
N VAL A 390 -25.19 17.79 -11.81
CA VAL A 390 -24.72 19.13 -12.24
C VAL A 390 -23.36 19.49 -11.61
N GLU A 391 -23.01 18.88 -10.50
CA GLU A 391 -21.73 19.07 -9.81
C GLU A 391 -20.57 18.42 -10.58
N HIS A 392 -20.74 17.23 -11.13
CA HIS A 392 -19.73 16.60 -11.99
C HIS A 392 -19.57 17.33 -13.34
N GLN A 393 -20.63 17.96 -13.84
CA GLN A 393 -20.55 18.77 -15.07
C GLN A 393 -19.82 20.10 -14.88
N ARG A 394 -19.83 20.70 -13.67
CA ARG A 394 -19.12 21.95 -13.37
C ARG A 394 -17.62 21.79 -13.22
N HIS A 395 -17.13 20.60 -12.89
CA HIS A 395 -15.68 20.31 -12.80
C HIS A 395 -15.09 19.67 -14.06
N ALA A 396 -15.89 19.29 -15.02
CA ALA A 396 -15.45 18.75 -16.30
C ALA A 396 -15.30 19.84 -17.36
N VAL A 397 -14.36 20.75 -17.16
CA VAL A 397 -13.78 21.53 -18.26
C VAL A 397 -12.86 20.58 -19.04
N GLY A 398 -13.42 19.81 -19.94
CA GLY A 398 -12.74 18.83 -20.78
C GLY A 398 -13.55 17.55 -20.89
N LYS A 399 -14.09 17.26 -22.06
CA LYS A 399 -14.87 16.08 -22.42
C LYS A 399 -14.10 14.77 -22.11
N LYS A 400 -14.11 14.30 -20.87
CA LYS A 400 -13.81 12.89 -20.56
C LYS A 400 -15.10 12.25 -20.08
N SER A 401 -15.64 11.31 -20.89
CA SER A 401 -16.64 10.35 -20.41
C SER A 401 -16.12 9.74 -19.11
N SER A 402 -16.99 9.59 -18.10
CA SER A 402 -16.62 8.91 -16.87
C SER A 402 -15.93 7.58 -17.20
N THR A 403 -14.73 7.36 -16.70
CA THR A 403 -13.85 6.23 -17.06
C THR A 403 -14.52 4.88 -16.86
N TRP A 404 -15.40 4.75 -15.85
CA TRP A 404 -16.13 3.52 -15.55
C TRP A 404 -17.06 3.03 -16.67
N LYS A 405 -17.60 3.95 -17.53
CA LYS A 405 -18.47 3.57 -18.68
C LYS A 405 -17.76 2.77 -19.76
N ASN A 406 -16.43 2.84 -19.77
CA ASN A 406 -15.56 2.11 -20.69
C ASN A 406 -14.90 0.91 -20.01
N SER A 407 -15.28 0.60 -18.76
CA SER A 407 -14.76 -0.56 -18.03
C SER A 407 -15.12 -1.87 -18.73
N TYR A 408 -14.34 -2.91 -18.41
CA TYR A 408 -14.60 -4.25 -18.92
C TYR A 408 -16.01 -4.74 -18.55
N VAL A 409 -16.40 -4.61 -17.27
CA VAL A 409 -17.72 -5.02 -16.79
C VAL A 409 -18.85 -4.34 -17.56
N VAL A 410 -18.79 -3.02 -17.76
CA VAL A 410 -19.84 -2.30 -18.50
C VAL A 410 -19.86 -2.71 -19.96
N SER A 411 -18.72 -3.02 -20.56
CA SER A 411 -18.65 -3.51 -21.94
C SER A 411 -19.31 -4.89 -22.08
N GLU A 412 -19.08 -5.79 -21.14
CA GLU A 412 -19.72 -7.11 -21.10
C GLU A 412 -21.24 -6.99 -20.81
N MET A 413 -21.61 -6.14 -19.83
CA MET A 413 -23.01 -5.88 -19.49
C MET A 413 -23.81 -5.37 -20.69
N LYS A 414 -23.27 -4.50 -21.53
CA LYS A 414 -23.92 -3.98 -22.75
C LYS A 414 -24.24 -5.06 -23.78
N LYS A 415 -23.58 -6.21 -23.75
CA LYS A 415 -23.89 -7.33 -24.65
C LYS A 415 -25.19 -8.05 -24.26
N GLU A 416 -25.52 -8.05 -22.97
CA GLU A 416 -26.65 -8.77 -22.40
C GLU A 416 -27.83 -7.84 -22.06
N VAL A 417 -27.52 -6.65 -21.52
CA VAL A 417 -28.52 -5.70 -21.00
C VAL A 417 -28.71 -4.53 -21.97
N LYS A 418 -29.95 -4.34 -22.39
CA LYS A 418 -30.34 -3.25 -23.30
C LYS A 418 -30.91 -2.05 -22.52
N GLY A 419 -30.75 -0.85 -23.07
CA GLY A 419 -31.39 0.37 -22.57
C GLY A 419 -30.52 1.14 -21.58
N THR A 420 -31.15 1.92 -20.69
CA THR A 420 -30.50 2.89 -19.81
C THR A 420 -29.85 2.27 -18.57
N ALA A 421 -30.11 1.00 -18.28
CA ALA A 421 -29.56 0.32 -17.11
C ALA A 421 -28.04 0.31 -17.09
N THR A 422 -27.37 0.29 -18.25
CA THR A 422 -25.90 0.34 -18.37
C THR A 422 -25.30 1.73 -18.12
N ASN A 423 -26.14 2.73 -17.85
CA ASN A 423 -25.71 4.10 -17.55
C ASN A 423 -25.62 4.39 -16.03
N ASP A 424 -25.84 3.40 -15.20
CA ASP A 424 -25.79 3.50 -13.74
C ASP A 424 -24.68 2.61 -13.20
N LEU A 425 -23.77 3.20 -12.43
CA LEU A 425 -22.62 2.50 -11.86
C LEU A 425 -23.04 1.38 -10.89
N GLY A 426 -24.06 1.64 -10.05
CA GLY A 426 -24.59 0.62 -9.13
C GLY A 426 -25.11 -0.61 -9.87
N ASN A 427 -25.73 -0.41 -11.06
CA ASN A 427 -26.18 -1.51 -11.91
C ASN A 427 -25.02 -2.38 -12.42
N ALA A 428 -23.88 -1.77 -12.75
CA ALA A 428 -22.70 -2.52 -13.17
C ALA A 428 -22.15 -3.40 -12.03
N PHE A 429 -22.16 -2.89 -10.79
CA PHE A 429 -21.78 -3.67 -9.62
C PHE A 429 -22.71 -4.85 -9.40
N ILE A 430 -24.03 -4.63 -9.44
CA ILE A 430 -25.01 -5.69 -9.23
C ILE A 430 -24.97 -6.72 -10.36
N TRP A 431 -24.95 -6.29 -11.61
CA TRP A 431 -24.82 -7.22 -12.73
C TRP A 431 -23.56 -8.08 -12.61
N SER A 432 -22.42 -7.46 -12.29
CA SER A 432 -21.17 -8.20 -12.12
C SER A 432 -21.19 -9.14 -10.91
N ALA A 433 -21.92 -8.79 -9.86
CA ALA A 433 -22.10 -9.67 -8.69
C ALA A 433 -22.71 -11.01 -9.10
N PHE A 434 -23.82 -10.98 -9.83
CA PHE A 434 -24.49 -12.19 -10.32
C PHE A 434 -23.72 -12.88 -11.44
N LYS A 435 -22.99 -12.14 -12.25
CA LYS A 435 -22.26 -12.72 -13.39
C LYS A 435 -21.00 -13.46 -12.98
N TYR A 436 -20.27 -12.95 -11.99
CA TYR A 436 -18.91 -13.40 -11.69
C TYR A 436 -18.70 -13.96 -10.28
N TYR A 437 -19.51 -13.57 -9.28
CA TYR A 437 -19.20 -13.83 -7.88
C TYR A 437 -20.19 -14.72 -7.18
N LEU A 438 -21.49 -14.57 -7.44
CA LEU A 438 -22.54 -15.40 -6.84
C LEU A 438 -22.73 -16.66 -7.68
N ARG A 439 -22.35 -17.83 -7.18
CA ARG A 439 -22.20 -19.06 -7.95
C ARG A 439 -23.10 -20.18 -7.48
N GLN A 440 -23.53 -20.12 -6.24
CA GLN A 440 -24.25 -21.20 -5.60
C GLN A 440 -25.37 -20.66 -4.68
N PRO A 441 -26.41 -21.49 -4.38
CA PRO A 441 -27.57 -21.03 -3.60
C PRO A 441 -27.25 -20.58 -2.17
N THR A 442 -26.09 -20.94 -1.64
CA THR A 442 -25.63 -20.52 -0.32
C THR A 442 -24.97 -19.14 -0.32
N ASP A 443 -24.56 -18.64 -1.49
CA ASP A 443 -23.97 -17.31 -1.61
C ASP A 443 -25.02 -16.24 -1.29
N SER A 444 -24.58 -15.10 -0.81
CA SER A 444 -25.46 -14.01 -0.37
C SER A 444 -24.97 -12.66 -0.88
N TYR A 445 -25.91 -11.76 -1.15
CA TYR A 445 -25.63 -10.40 -1.56
C TYR A 445 -26.34 -9.40 -0.65
N ILE A 446 -25.55 -8.59 0.04
CA ILE A 446 -26.01 -7.49 0.90
C ILE A 446 -25.46 -6.20 0.30
N VAL A 447 -26.33 -5.42 -0.30
CA VAL A 447 -25.94 -4.21 -1.04
C VAL A 447 -26.71 -2.99 -0.59
N TYR A 448 -26.00 -1.90 -0.40
CA TYR A 448 -26.63 -0.59 -0.29
C TYR A 448 -26.96 -0.07 -1.68
N SER A 449 -28.23 0.22 -1.93
CA SER A 449 -28.71 0.65 -3.23
C SER A 449 -29.81 1.71 -3.12
N PRO A 450 -29.86 2.71 -4.02
CA PRO A 450 -30.99 3.66 -4.05
C PRO A 450 -32.32 2.95 -4.33
N VAL A 451 -33.40 3.47 -3.73
CA VAL A 451 -34.77 2.95 -3.91
C VAL A 451 -35.20 2.88 -5.39
N LYS A 452 -34.67 3.77 -6.24
CA LYS A 452 -34.94 3.77 -7.69
C LYS A 452 -34.61 2.45 -8.39
N TYR A 453 -33.77 1.62 -7.77
CA TYR A 453 -33.38 0.31 -8.24
C TYR A 453 -34.56 -0.64 -8.44
N TRP A 454 -35.57 -0.51 -7.62
CA TRP A 454 -36.80 -1.32 -7.65
C TRP A 454 -37.81 -0.84 -8.69
N LYS A 455 -37.51 0.25 -9.42
CA LYS A 455 -38.35 0.71 -10.52
C LYS A 455 -38.06 -0.11 -11.78
N ALA A 456 -39.12 -0.54 -12.49
CA ALA A 456 -39.03 -1.45 -13.64
C ALA A 456 -38.03 -1.01 -14.72
N GLN A 457 -37.86 0.30 -14.93
CA GLN A 457 -36.92 0.85 -15.91
C GLN A 457 -35.43 0.71 -15.53
N HIS A 458 -35.14 0.44 -14.27
CA HIS A 458 -33.78 0.27 -13.75
C HIS A 458 -33.46 -1.19 -13.41
N LEU A 459 -34.43 -2.09 -13.51
CA LEU A 459 -34.18 -3.52 -13.29
C LEU A 459 -33.25 -4.06 -14.37
N ILE A 460 -32.18 -4.69 -13.94
CA ILE A 460 -31.18 -5.28 -14.82
C ILE A 460 -31.73 -6.56 -15.44
N ASN A 461 -32.35 -7.38 -14.61
CA ASN A 461 -33.04 -8.58 -14.98
C ASN A 461 -34.22 -8.79 -14.02
N LYS A 462 -35.38 -9.20 -14.56
CA LYS A 462 -36.57 -9.51 -13.73
C LYS A 462 -36.47 -10.84 -12.98
N GLU A 463 -35.47 -11.63 -13.35
CA GLU A 463 -35.24 -12.96 -12.77
C GLU A 463 -34.29 -12.94 -11.54
N TYR A 464 -33.66 -11.77 -11.25
CA TYR A 464 -32.78 -11.62 -10.10
C TYR A 464 -33.55 -11.13 -8.87
#